data_5cc2eb78240f79d75710d501c41c216d
#
_entry.id   5cc2eb78240f79d75710d501c41c216d
#
_cell.length_a   1.000
_cell.length_b   1.000
_cell.length_c   1.000
_cell.angle_alpha   90.00
_cell.angle_beta   90.00
_cell.angle_gamma   90.00
#
_symmetry.space_group_name_H-M   'P 1'
#
loop_
_entity.id
_entity.type
_entity.pdbx_description
1 polymer ?
#
loop_
_entity_poly.entity_id
_entity_poly.type
_entity_poly.pdbx_seq_one_letter_code
_entity_poly.pdbx_strand_id
1 'polypeptide(L)'
;DMRFMFSGASVFNQKIKTWDVSNVTDMSNMFENTSAYNKDLSSWDVSNVINMTNMFQYASAFNQDIKIWDVSTVTNMTGMFQGASVFNQDISSWDVGSVTNMNGMFYDAKAFNQDINSWNVGNVTNMGYMFQGATVFNQPLNNWDVSKVKNFSYAFKSATAFNQPLNSWDVSNVTNMSSMFFYASSFNQDVSSWDVSTVTQMVRMFYNANTFNQDISSWNVSSVEDMNLMLDNSDFSISNYDVALINWSQQAVQPEVKLGALGINYCDGADARQNLIDTHGWVITDAGLDCSTASVEDQNQLNITIY
;
A
#
# COMPACT_ATOMS: atom_id res chain seq x y z
N ASP A 1 32.06 7.84 -4.24
CA ASP A 1 31.04 7.35 -5.14
C ASP A 1 31.29 5.87 -5.43
N MET A 2 30.32 5.01 -5.10
CA MET A 2 30.41 3.56 -5.33
C MET A 2 29.20 3.04 -6.12
N ARG A 3 28.55 3.92 -6.89
CA ARG A 3 27.40 3.55 -7.73
C ARG A 3 27.76 2.40 -8.66
N PHE A 4 26.84 1.43 -8.76
CA PHE A 4 26.96 0.28 -9.68
C PHE A 4 28.22 -0.59 -9.52
N MET A 5 29.03 -0.42 -8.46
CA MET A 5 30.35 -1.07 -8.36
C MET A 5 30.32 -2.59 -8.58
N PHE A 6 29.29 -3.26 -8.08
CA PHE A 6 29.08 -4.71 -8.26
C PHE A 6 27.75 -5.03 -8.97
N SER A 7 27.08 -4.04 -9.58
CA SER A 7 25.78 -4.25 -10.23
C SER A 7 25.90 -5.36 -11.30
N GLY A 8 24.99 -6.33 -11.24
CA GLY A 8 24.96 -7.48 -12.12
C GLY A 8 26.03 -8.56 -11.87
N ALA A 9 26.90 -8.36 -10.87
CA ALA A 9 27.91 -9.35 -10.51
C ALA A 9 27.28 -10.52 -9.71
N SER A 10 26.46 -11.33 -10.36
CA SER A 10 25.59 -12.33 -9.73
C SER A 10 26.31 -13.38 -8.87
N VAL A 11 27.60 -13.68 -9.16
CA VAL A 11 28.42 -14.63 -8.41
C VAL A 11 29.34 -13.96 -7.40
N PHE A 12 29.36 -12.62 -7.33
CA PHE A 12 30.20 -11.91 -6.39
C PHE A 12 29.79 -12.20 -4.94
N ASN A 13 30.75 -12.67 -4.14
CA ASN A 13 30.53 -12.98 -2.72
C ASN A 13 31.87 -12.88 -1.93
N GLN A 14 32.68 -11.86 -2.21
CA GLN A 14 33.96 -11.65 -1.55
C GLN A 14 33.80 -10.81 -0.28
N LYS A 15 34.72 -11.00 0.68
CA LYS A 15 34.76 -10.21 1.91
C LYS A 15 35.33 -8.83 1.61
N ILE A 16 34.54 -7.79 1.84
CA ILE A 16 34.91 -6.39 1.65
C ILE A 16 34.64 -5.57 2.92
N LYS A 17 34.45 -6.26 4.06
CA LYS A 17 34.15 -5.65 5.36
C LYS A 17 35.17 -4.58 5.79
N THR A 18 36.44 -4.75 5.39
CA THR A 18 37.53 -3.86 5.78
C THR A 18 37.71 -2.62 4.90
N TRP A 19 36.84 -2.46 3.92
CA TRP A 19 36.90 -1.26 3.07
C TRP A 19 36.51 -0.02 3.87
N ASP A 20 37.31 1.05 3.72
CA ASP A 20 36.94 2.36 4.22
C ASP A 20 35.97 3.02 3.25
N VAL A 21 34.71 3.11 3.67
CA VAL A 21 33.61 3.73 2.91
C VAL A 21 33.15 5.05 3.54
N SER A 22 33.85 5.53 4.58
CA SER A 22 33.44 6.69 5.37
C SER A 22 33.28 8.00 4.58
N ASN A 23 33.91 8.11 3.42
CA ASN A 23 33.79 9.27 2.53
C ASN A 23 32.83 9.06 1.35
N VAL A 24 32.08 7.94 1.34
CA VAL A 24 31.14 7.63 0.25
C VAL A 24 29.80 8.34 0.50
N THR A 25 29.31 9.06 -0.51
CA THR A 25 28.04 9.78 -0.45
C THR A 25 26.94 9.12 -1.29
N ASP A 26 27.31 8.26 -2.25
CA ASP A 26 26.35 7.57 -3.12
C ASP A 26 26.73 6.09 -3.29
N MET A 27 25.83 5.23 -2.84
CA MET A 27 25.91 3.76 -2.95
C MET A 27 24.78 3.18 -3.80
N SER A 28 24.14 4.01 -4.64
CA SER A 28 23.03 3.55 -5.45
C SER A 28 23.44 2.40 -6.39
N ASN A 29 22.61 1.38 -6.45
CA ASN A 29 22.76 0.17 -7.27
C ASN A 29 24.06 -0.62 -6.99
N MET A 30 24.76 -0.38 -5.86
CA MET A 30 26.09 -0.96 -5.61
C MET A 30 26.09 -2.49 -5.66
N PHE A 31 25.07 -3.14 -5.11
CA PHE A 31 24.91 -4.60 -5.11
C PHE A 31 23.64 -5.03 -5.88
N GLU A 32 23.17 -4.21 -6.80
CA GLU A 32 22.02 -4.54 -7.63
C GLU A 32 22.28 -5.85 -8.40
N ASN A 33 21.33 -6.79 -8.38
CA ASN A 33 21.45 -8.10 -9.03
C ASN A 33 22.67 -8.95 -8.59
N THR A 34 23.24 -8.69 -7.41
CA THR A 34 24.31 -9.54 -6.83
C THR A 34 23.68 -10.70 -6.06
N SER A 35 23.07 -11.64 -6.77
CA SER A 35 22.22 -12.68 -6.19
C SER A 35 22.93 -13.63 -5.20
N ALA A 36 24.27 -13.75 -5.28
CA ALA A 36 25.06 -14.58 -4.37
C ALA A 36 25.63 -13.82 -3.16
N TYR A 37 25.53 -12.47 -3.15
CA TYR A 37 26.21 -11.68 -2.13
C TYR A 37 25.54 -11.80 -0.76
N ASN A 38 26.29 -12.28 0.23
CA ASN A 38 25.87 -12.40 1.62
C ASN A 38 27.07 -12.32 2.57
N LYS A 39 27.88 -11.24 2.48
CA LYS A 39 29.01 -11.03 3.39
C LYS A 39 28.74 -9.87 4.33
N ASP A 40 29.30 -10.01 5.51
CA ASP A 40 29.22 -9.03 6.60
C ASP A 40 29.72 -7.65 6.17
N LEU A 41 28.86 -6.65 6.35
CA LEU A 41 29.11 -5.22 6.10
C LEU A 41 28.93 -4.38 7.37
N SER A 42 28.81 -5.01 8.54
CA SER A 42 28.48 -4.33 9.79
C SER A 42 29.48 -3.23 10.20
N SER A 43 30.74 -3.33 9.77
CA SER A 43 31.76 -2.32 10.11
C SER A 43 31.83 -1.12 9.15
N TRP A 44 30.98 -1.08 8.13
CA TRP A 44 30.98 0.07 7.22
C TRP A 44 30.41 1.30 7.91
N ASP A 45 31.16 2.40 7.83
CA ASP A 45 30.68 3.73 8.21
C ASP A 45 29.94 4.35 7.01
N VAL A 46 28.62 4.32 7.07
CA VAL A 46 27.75 4.86 6.01
C VAL A 46 27.16 6.23 6.36
N SER A 47 27.65 6.87 7.43
CA SER A 47 27.08 8.10 7.99
C SER A 47 27.11 9.30 7.03
N ASN A 48 27.93 9.26 5.97
CA ASN A 48 27.95 10.28 4.92
C ASN A 48 27.16 9.93 3.66
N VAL A 49 26.51 8.74 3.63
CA VAL A 49 25.73 8.31 2.45
C VAL A 49 24.41 9.06 2.38
N ILE A 50 24.15 9.67 1.22
CA ILE A 50 22.93 10.44 0.95
C ILE A 50 21.94 9.61 0.12
N ASN A 51 22.43 8.70 -0.75
CA ASN A 51 21.64 7.94 -1.69
C ASN A 51 21.94 6.44 -1.61
N MET A 52 20.91 5.66 -1.26
CA MET A 52 20.94 4.19 -1.21
C MET A 52 19.93 3.55 -2.18
N THR A 53 19.54 4.28 -3.24
CA THR A 53 18.61 3.78 -4.26
C THR A 53 19.08 2.43 -4.80
N ASN A 54 18.21 1.40 -4.75
CA ASN A 54 18.45 0.06 -5.30
C ASN A 54 19.73 -0.63 -4.78
N MET A 55 20.27 -0.23 -3.62
CA MET A 55 21.57 -0.71 -3.17
C MET A 55 21.67 -2.23 -3.12
N PHE A 56 20.62 -2.91 -2.67
CA PHE A 56 20.52 -4.38 -2.60
C PHE A 56 19.38 -4.92 -3.48
N GLN A 57 18.99 -4.19 -4.52
CA GLN A 57 17.93 -4.63 -5.42
C GLN A 57 18.29 -5.98 -6.05
N TYR A 58 17.40 -6.98 -5.90
CA TYR A 58 17.60 -8.36 -6.33
C TYR A 58 18.87 -9.06 -5.79
N ALA A 59 19.44 -8.55 -4.70
CA ALA A 59 20.45 -9.26 -3.93
C ALA A 59 19.77 -10.38 -3.11
N SER A 60 19.33 -11.43 -3.78
CA SER A 60 18.38 -12.42 -3.24
C SER A 60 18.95 -13.29 -2.10
N ALA A 61 20.29 -13.35 -1.93
CA ALA A 61 20.93 -14.05 -0.81
C ALA A 61 21.29 -13.12 0.36
N PHE A 62 21.16 -11.78 0.20
CA PHE A 62 21.60 -10.83 1.20
C PHE A 62 20.71 -10.88 2.45
N ASN A 63 21.30 -11.20 3.62
CA ASN A 63 20.63 -11.19 4.91
C ASN A 63 21.64 -10.96 6.05
N GLN A 64 22.52 -9.98 5.90
CA GLN A 64 23.53 -9.66 6.92
C GLN A 64 23.04 -8.55 7.85
N ASP A 65 23.52 -8.59 9.09
CA ASP A 65 23.23 -7.58 10.10
C ASP A 65 23.83 -6.23 9.72
N ILE A 66 22.96 -5.24 9.53
CA ILE A 66 23.27 -3.84 9.21
C ILE A 66 22.57 -2.88 10.18
N LYS A 67 22.14 -3.40 11.33
CA LYS A 67 21.40 -2.66 12.35
C LYS A 67 22.10 -1.40 12.81
N ILE A 68 23.45 -1.46 12.90
CA ILE A 68 24.27 -0.35 13.43
C ILE A 68 24.61 0.72 12.39
N TRP A 69 24.17 0.58 11.14
CA TRP A 69 24.39 1.62 10.14
C TRP A 69 23.71 2.94 10.55
N ASP A 70 24.46 4.02 10.54
CA ASP A 70 23.92 5.37 10.65
C ASP A 70 23.42 5.83 9.28
N VAL A 71 22.09 5.79 9.08
CA VAL A 71 21.43 6.18 7.84
C VAL A 71 20.74 7.56 7.94
N SER A 72 21.05 8.33 8.99
CA SER A 72 20.38 9.60 9.30
C SER A 72 20.54 10.69 8.22
N THR A 73 21.58 10.57 7.39
CA THR A 73 21.84 11.47 6.24
C THR A 73 21.18 11.02 4.94
N VAL A 74 20.62 9.78 4.89
CA VAL A 74 20.05 9.23 3.67
C VAL A 74 18.73 9.92 3.35
N THR A 75 18.59 10.41 2.11
CA THR A 75 17.37 11.08 1.64
C THR A 75 16.55 10.22 0.67
N ASN A 76 17.16 9.19 0.07
CA ASN A 76 16.51 8.33 -0.91
C ASN A 76 16.84 6.85 -0.68
N MET A 77 15.79 6.06 -0.38
CA MET A 77 15.86 4.61 -0.19
C MET A 77 15.00 3.84 -1.21
N THR A 78 14.70 4.46 -2.37
CA THR A 78 13.93 3.81 -3.44
C THR A 78 14.51 2.44 -3.76
N GLY A 79 13.67 1.40 -3.70
CA GLY A 79 14.02 0.02 -4.09
C GLY A 79 15.19 -0.61 -3.34
N MET A 80 15.61 -0.06 -2.18
CA MET A 80 16.83 -0.49 -1.49
C MET A 80 16.91 -2.01 -1.28
N PHE A 81 15.82 -2.65 -0.91
CA PHE A 81 15.73 -4.10 -0.71
C PHE A 81 14.73 -4.77 -1.66
N GLN A 82 14.42 -4.12 -2.81
CA GLN A 82 13.52 -4.70 -3.79
C GLN A 82 14.05 -6.06 -4.26
N GLY A 83 13.23 -7.12 -4.13
CA GLY A 83 13.61 -8.46 -4.53
C GLY A 83 14.71 -9.11 -3.68
N ALA A 84 15.12 -8.50 -2.57
CA ALA A 84 15.99 -9.12 -1.57
C ALA A 84 15.17 -10.15 -0.76
N SER A 85 14.87 -11.28 -1.39
CA SER A 85 13.81 -12.21 -1.00
C SER A 85 14.01 -12.90 0.36
N VAL A 86 15.25 -12.95 0.87
CA VAL A 86 15.56 -13.54 2.19
C VAL A 86 15.91 -12.49 3.26
N PHE A 87 15.98 -11.20 2.88
CA PHE A 87 16.31 -10.14 3.83
C PHE A 87 15.26 -10.01 4.92
N ASN A 88 15.67 -10.20 6.17
CA ASN A 88 14.83 -10.07 7.36
C ASN A 88 15.63 -9.66 8.60
N GLN A 89 16.59 -8.74 8.45
CA GLN A 89 17.38 -8.27 9.59
C GLN A 89 16.68 -7.10 10.31
N ASP A 90 16.92 -7.01 11.61
CA ASP A 90 16.41 -5.91 12.43
C ASP A 90 17.05 -4.58 12.02
N ILE A 91 16.21 -3.66 11.54
CA ILE A 91 16.57 -2.29 11.15
C ILE A 91 15.70 -1.26 11.89
N SER A 92 15.10 -1.66 13.01
CA SER A 92 14.20 -0.82 13.81
C SER A 92 14.89 0.43 14.39
N SER A 93 16.21 0.36 14.58
CA SER A 93 17.02 1.47 15.11
C SER A 93 17.45 2.52 14.08
N TRP A 94 17.15 2.30 12.79
CA TRP A 94 17.52 3.27 11.76
C TRP A 94 16.79 4.59 11.93
N ASP A 95 17.52 5.69 11.92
CA ASP A 95 16.96 7.03 11.80
C ASP A 95 16.70 7.34 10.32
N VAL A 96 15.45 7.21 9.90
CA VAL A 96 15.01 7.49 8.53
C VAL A 96 14.39 8.88 8.37
N GLY A 97 14.55 9.75 9.37
CA GLY A 97 13.88 11.06 9.40
C GLY A 97 14.25 12.01 8.25
N SER A 98 15.36 11.80 7.56
CA SER A 98 15.76 12.57 6.38
C SER A 98 15.22 12.00 5.07
N VAL A 99 14.64 10.79 5.06
CA VAL A 99 14.19 10.12 3.84
C VAL A 99 12.93 10.77 3.30
N THR A 100 12.94 11.08 2.00
CA THR A 100 11.79 11.67 1.29
C THR A 100 11.12 10.71 0.32
N ASN A 101 11.81 9.62 -0.06
CA ASN A 101 11.30 8.64 -1.02
C ASN A 101 11.65 7.22 -0.60
N MET A 102 10.60 6.41 -0.36
CA MET A 102 10.68 4.97 -0.02
C MET A 102 9.97 4.09 -1.05
N ASN A 103 9.80 4.59 -2.28
CA ASN A 103 9.13 3.82 -3.34
C ASN A 103 9.78 2.44 -3.51
N GLY A 104 8.98 1.38 -3.40
CA GLY A 104 9.43 -0.01 -3.61
C GLY A 104 10.51 -0.52 -2.67
N MET A 105 10.76 0.13 -1.51
CA MET A 105 11.88 -0.24 -0.63
C MET A 105 11.91 -1.72 -0.27
N PHE A 106 10.75 -2.34 -0.02
CA PHE A 106 10.60 -3.76 0.29
C PHE A 106 9.77 -4.53 -0.75
N TYR A 107 9.73 -4.02 -1.99
CA TYR A 107 9.01 -4.70 -3.08
C TYR A 107 9.59 -6.11 -3.29
N ASP A 108 8.76 -7.16 -3.23
CA ASP A 108 9.16 -8.58 -3.29
C ASP A 108 10.23 -9.01 -2.25
N ALA A 109 10.38 -8.29 -1.15
CA ALA A 109 11.15 -8.73 0.01
C ALA A 109 10.33 -9.77 0.81
N LYS A 110 10.23 -10.98 0.29
CA LYS A 110 9.27 -12.01 0.71
C LYS A 110 9.44 -12.49 2.15
N ALA A 111 10.65 -12.39 2.71
CA ALA A 111 10.93 -12.79 4.09
C ALA A 111 10.86 -11.64 5.09
N PHE A 112 10.76 -10.37 4.62
CA PHE A 112 10.82 -9.20 5.51
C PHE A 112 9.58 -9.12 6.39
N ASN A 113 9.78 -9.17 7.71
CA ASN A 113 8.72 -9.01 8.71
C ASN A 113 9.27 -8.41 10.02
N GLN A 114 10.15 -7.40 9.94
CA GLN A 114 10.69 -6.73 11.12
C GLN A 114 9.81 -5.55 11.54
N ASP A 115 9.75 -5.30 12.84
CA ASP A 115 9.04 -4.15 13.40
C ASP A 115 9.79 -2.85 13.07
N ILE A 116 9.15 -2.01 12.27
CA ILE A 116 9.63 -0.69 11.85
C ILE A 116 8.67 0.43 12.24
N ASN A 117 7.77 0.16 13.20
CA ASN A 117 6.76 1.11 13.66
C ASN A 117 7.36 2.35 14.35
N SER A 118 8.63 2.25 14.81
CA SER A 118 9.37 3.37 15.41
C SER A 118 9.97 4.36 14.39
N TRP A 119 9.94 4.04 13.10
CA TRP A 119 10.53 4.91 12.08
C TRP A 119 9.80 6.25 11.98
N ASN A 120 10.56 7.34 11.98
CA ASN A 120 10.04 8.66 11.66
C ASN A 120 9.95 8.84 10.13
N VAL A 121 8.78 8.60 9.56
CA VAL A 121 8.54 8.72 8.11
C VAL A 121 7.91 10.05 7.71
N GLY A 122 7.81 11.02 8.62
CA GLY A 122 7.08 12.29 8.42
C GLY A 122 7.62 13.20 7.31
N ASN A 123 8.73 12.87 6.66
CA ASN A 123 9.24 13.57 5.47
C ASN A 123 9.02 12.80 4.16
N VAL A 124 8.52 11.57 4.22
CA VAL A 124 8.30 10.75 3.02
C VAL A 124 7.09 11.26 2.24
N THR A 125 7.27 11.43 0.93
CA THR A 125 6.21 11.88 0.01
C THR A 125 5.74 10.79 -0.94
N ASN A 126 6.51 9.70 -1.09
CA ASN A 126 6.19 8.59 -1.98
C ASN A 126 6.49 7.25 -1.33
N MET A 127 5.43 6.46 -1.13
CA MET A 127 5.45 5.09 -0.60
C MET A 127 4.84 4.08 -1.58
N GLY A 128 4.74 4.43 -2.86
CA GLY A 128 4.24 3.51 -3.88
C GLY A 128 5.07 2.22 -3.88
N TYR A 129 4.43 1.07 -4.08
CA TYR A 129 5.08 -0.26 -4.16
C TYR A 129 5.82 -0.71 -2.89
N MET A 130 5.77 0.03 -1.78
CA MET A 130 6.69 -0.14 -0.63
C MET A 130 6.76 -1.56 -0.10
N PHE A 131 5.62 -2.25 0.06
CA PHE A 131 5.51 -3.63 0.53
C PHE A 131 4.86 -4.55 -0.51
N GLN A 132 4.87 -4.16 -1.81
CA GLN A 132 4.30 -5.03 -2.83
C GLN A 132 4.99 -6.39 -2.81
N GLY A 133 4.21 -7.48 -2.71
CA GLY A 133 4.76 -8.84 -2.70
C GLY A 133 5.56 -9.23 -1.45
N ALA A 134 5.58 -8.38 -0.41
CA ALA A 134 6.11 -8.73 0.92
C ALA A 134 5.10 -9.64 1.64
N THR A 135 5.03 -10.90 1.22
CA THR A 135 3.93 -11.82 1.50
C THR A 135 3.77 -12.21 2.98
N VAL A 136 4.82 -12.05 3.79
CA VAL A 136 4.78 -12.36 5.24
C VAL A 136 4.74 -11.10 6.11
N PHE A 137 4.88 -9.91 5.51
CA PHE A 137 4.90 -8.67 6.28
C PHE A 137 3.56 -8.43 6.95
N ASN A 138 3.56 -8.34 8.30
CA ASN A 138 2.37 -8.07 9.10
C ASN A 138 2.75 -7.35 10.42
N GLN A 139 3.65 -6.37 10.35
CA GLN A 139 4.03 -5.57 11.51
C GLN A 139 3.21 -4.28 11.59
N PRO A 140 3.00 -3.74 12.82
CA PRO A 140 2.25 -2.50 12.99
C PRO A 140 2.94 -1.32 12.30
N LEU A 141 2.13 -0.38 11.79
CA LEU A 141 2.56 0.86 11.16
C LEU A 141 1.74 2.06 11.68
N ASN A 142 1.04 1.89 12.79
CA ASN A 142 0.11 2.87 13.33
C ASN A 142 0.77 4.13 13.91
N ASN A 143 2.10 4.11 14.16
CA ASN A 143 2.85 5.29 14.61
C ASN A 143 3.44 6.12 13.45
N TRP A 144 3.25 5.69 12.20
CA TRP A 144 3.78 6.42 11.06
C TRP A 144 2.98 7.70 10.80
N ASP A 145 3.67 8.84 10.76
CA ASP A 145 3.13 10.08 10.23
C ASP A 145 3.24 10.06 8.69
N VAL A 146 2.13 9.77 8.03
CA VAL A 146 2.04 9.71 6.56
C VAL A 146 1.42 10.95 5.93
N SER A 147 1.24 12.01 6.71
CA SER A 147 0.54 13.23 6.31
C SER A 147 1.13 13.94 5.08
N LYS A 148 2.41 13.69 4.74
CA LYS A 148 3.02 14.24 3.52
C LYS A 148 3.00 13.29 2.32
N VAL A 149 2.54 12.05 2.49
CA VAL A 149 2.52 11.07 1.40
C VAL A 149 1.46 11.44 0.37
N LYS A 150 1.85 11.45 -0.90
CA LYS A 150 0.96 11.71 -2.04
C LYS A 150 0.61 10.46 -2.82
N ASN A 151 1.43 9.42 -2.72
CA ASN A 151 1.31 8.21 -3.52
C ASN A 151 1.47 6.95 -2.67
N PHE A 152 0.38 6.16 -2.59
CA PHE A 152 0.34 4.82 -2.03
C PHE A 152 0.03 3.74 -3.08
N SER A 153 0.14 4.07 -4.39
CA SER A 153 -0.15 3.09 -5.43
C SER A 153 0.65 1.81 -5.22
N TYR A 154 -0.03 0.67 -5.25
CA TYR A 154 0.56 -0.67 -5.09
C TYR A 154 1.24 -0.92 -3.73
N ALA A 155 1.10 -0.06 -2.71
CA ALA A 155 1.90 -0.09 -1.48
C ALA A 155 1.84 -1.44 -0.75
N PHE A 156 0.69 -2.09 -0.68
CA PHE A 156 0.48 -3.41 -0.06
C PHE A 156 -0.02 -4.46 -1.07
N LYS A 157 0.19 -4.21 -2.39
CA LYS A 157 -0.24 -5.18 -3.41
C LYS A 157 0.38 -6.54 -3.15
N SER A 158 -0.45 -7.58 -3.07
CA SER A 158 -0.01 -8.96 -2.79
C SER A 158 0.76 -9.14 -1.46
N ALA A 159 0.63 -8.22 -0.51
CA ALA A 159 1.06 -8.39 0.87
C ALA A 159 0.03 -9.25 1.60
N THR A 160 0.02 -10.55 1.31
CA THR A 160 -1.07 -11.46 1.63
C THR A 160 -1.30 -11.69 3.12
N ALA A 161 -0.28 -11.48 3.97
CA ALA A 161 -0.40 -11.59 5.42
C ALA A 161 -0.79 -10.27 6.11
N PHE A 162 -0.70 -9.13 5.41
CA PHE A 162 -0.86 -7.82 6.04
C PHE A 162 -2.30 -7.59 6.48
N ASN A 163 -2.50 -7.37 7.79
CA ASN A 163 -3.80 -7.04 8.40
C ASN A 163 -3.61 -6.20 9.67
N GLN A 164 -2.79 -5.15 9.61
CA GLN A 164 -2.59 -4.25 10.76
C GLN A 164 -3.42 -2.98 10.62
N PRO A 165 -3.88 -2.38 11.74
CA PRO A 165 -4.69 -1.18 11.72
C PRO A 165 -3.94 0.01 11.12
N LEU A 166 -4.64 0.75 10.27
CA LEU A 166 -4.17 1.96 9.59
C LEU A 166 -5.10 3.16 9.83
N ASN A 167 -6.03 3.05 10.75
CA ASN A 167 -7.03 4.09 11.06
C ASN A 167 -6.43 5.39 11.64
N SER A 168 -5.18 5.35 12.12
CA SER A 168 -4.43 6.54 12.57
C SER A 168 -3.76 7.33 11.44
N TRP A 169 -3.74 6.79 10.21
CA TRP A 169 -3.06 7.44 9.10
C TRP A 169 -3.84 8.67 8.61
N ASP A 170 -3.18 9.83 8.56
CA ASP A 170 -3.67 11.00 7.84
C ASP A 170 -3.34 10.87 6.36
N VAL A 171 -4.35 10.52 5.56
CA VAL A 171 -4.22 10.34 4.11
C VAL A 171 -4.74 11.53 3.31
N SER A 172 -5.04 12.66 3.96
CA SER A 172 -5.68 13.83 3.36
C SER A 172 -4.90 14.49 2.20
N ASN A 173 -3.61 14.19 2.07
CA ASN A 173 -2.76 14.66 0.96
C ASN A 173 -2.54 13.62 -0.14
N VAL A 174 -3.12 12.42 0.00
CA VAL A 174 -2.93 11.33 -0.98
C VAL A 174 -3.78 11.59 -2.22
N THR A 175 -3.16 11.46 -3.39
CA THR A 175 -3.86 11.61 -4.68
C THR A 175 -4.03 10.28 -5.42
N ASN A 176 -3.18 9.27 -5.11
CA ASN A 176 -3.21 7.99 -5.80
C ASN A 176 -3.13 6.81 -4.82
N MET A 177 -4.22 6.01 -4.78
CA MET A 177 -4.36 4.77 -4.02
C MET A 177 -4.56 3.54 -4.94
N SER A 178 -4.26 3.67 -6.25
CA SER A 178 -4.47 2.59 -7.21
C SER A 178 -3.76 1.31 -6.77
N SER A 179 -4.50 0.20 -6.75
CA SER A 179 -4.00 -1.14 -6.40
C SER A 179 -3.33 -1.24 -5.01
N MET A 180 -3.65 -0.33 -4.08
CA MET A 180 -3.00 -0.27 -2.76
C MET A 180 -3.09 -1.61 -2.02
N PHE A 181 -4.25 -2.26 -2.04
CA PHE A 181 -4.51 -3.57 -1.40
C PHE A 181 -4.88 -4.66 -2.41
N PHE A 182 -4.47 -4.51 -3.67
CA PHE A 182 -4.70 -5.51 -4.73
C PHE A 182 -4.13 -6.88 -4.31
N TYR A 183 -4.97 -7.93 -4.24
CA TYR A 183 -4.60 -9.27 -3.72
C TYR A 183 -4.04 -9.28 -2.28
N ALA A 184 -4.32 -8.27 -1.45
CA ALA A 184 -4.03 -8.28 -0.02
C ALA A 184 -5.10 -9.12 0.70
N SER A 185 -5.01 -10.43 0.57
CA SER A 185 -6.08 -11.38 0.88
C SER A 185 -6.46 -11.48 2.36
N SER A 186 -5.64 -10.95 3.28
CA SER A 186 -5.95 -10.90 4.72
C SER A 186 -6.41 -9.53 5.20
N PHE A 187 -6.30 -8.47 4.37
CA PHE A 187 -6.58 -7.11 4.81
C PHE A 187 -8.08 -6.88 5.03
N ASN A 188 -8.47 -6.59 6.27
CA ASN A 188 -9.84 -6.24 6.66
C ASN A 188 -9.86 -5.27 7.84
N GLN A 189 -9.02 -4.23 7.81
CA GLN A 189 -8.97 -3.24 8.88
C GLN A 189 -9.84 -2.02 8.55
N ASP A 190 -10.35 -1.38 9.60
CA ASP A 190 -11.17 -0.19 9.49
C ASP A 190 -10.38 0.98 8.86
N VAL A 191 -10.93 1.51 7.77
CA VAL A 191 -10.43 2.67 7.03
C VAL A 191 -11.51 3.76 6.88
N SER A 192 -12.60 3.67 7.63
CA SER A 192 -13.72 4.62 7.57
C SER A 192 -13.34 6.04 7.93
N SER A 193 -12.31 6.20 8.77
CA SER A 193 -11.79 7.51 9.20
C SER A 193 -10.91 8.23 8.16
N TRP A 194 -10.58 7.58 7.05
CA TRP A 194 -9.69 8.18 6.05
C TRP A 194 -10.36 9.35 5.31
N ASP A 195 -9.72 10.51 5.30
CA ASP A 195 -10.08 11.61 4.42
C ASP A 195 -9.50 11.36 3.02
N VAL A 196 -10.33 10.86 2.12
CA VAL A 196 -9.97 10.57 0.73
C VAL A 196 -10.38 11.67 -0.24
N SER A 197 -10.77 12.85 0.26
CA SER A 197 -11.30 13.96 -0.55
C SER A 197 -10.35 14.50 -1.62
N THR A 198 -9.05 14.23 -1.50
CA THR A 198 -8.02 14.61 -2.48
C THR A 198 -7.65 13.47 -3.44
N VAL A 199 -8.14 12.24 -3.19
CA VAL A 199 -7.80 11.08 -4.02
C VAL A 199 -8.52 11.15 -5.35
N THR A 200 -7.77 11.03 -6.46
CA THR A 200 -8.33 11.01 -7.82
C THR A 200 -8.32 9.60 -8.43
N GLN A 201 -7.45 8.69 -7.94
CA GLN A 201 -7.24 7.37 -8.51
C GLN A 201 -7.36 6.27 -7.47
N MET A 202 -8.36 5.37 -7.65
CA MET A 202 -8.61 4.20 -6.81
C MET A 202 -8.73 2.89 -7.63
N VAL A 203 -8.16 2.88 -8.84
CA VAL A 203 -8.24 1.70 -9.74
C VAL A 203 -7.73 0.46 -9.02
N ARG A 204 -8.54 -0.62 -8.97
CA ARG A 204 -8.18 -1.92 -8.36
C ARG A 204 -7.76 -1.84 -6.89
N MET A 205 -8.20 -0.83 -6.13
CA MET A 205 -7.69 -0.62 -4.75
C MET A 205 -7.84 -1.86 -3.87
N PHE A 206 -8.99 -2.56 -3.92
CA PHE A 206 -9.30 -3.77 -3.16
C PHE A 206 -9.58 -4.99 -4.07
N TYR A 207 -9.10 -4.95 -5.31
CA TYR A 207 -9.31 -6.07 -6.26
C TYR A 207 -8.76 -7.38 -5.69
N ASN A 208 -9.61 -8.43 -5.59
CA ASN A 208 -9.27 -9.71 -4.96
C ASN A 208 -8.74 -9.60 -3.51
N ALA A 209 -9.11 -8.57 -2.76
CA ALA A 209 -8.93 -8.50 -1.31
C ALA A 209 -10.05 -9.31 -0.63
N ASN A 210 -9.93 -10.64 -0.66
CA ASN A 210 -11.00 -11.61 -0.40
C ASN A 210 -11.58 -11.61 1.02
N THR A 211 -11.07 -10.75 1.92
CA THR A 211 -11.59 -10.58 3.29
C THR A 211 -12.06 -9.15 3.55
N PHE A 212 -11.83 -8.22 2.59
CA PHE A 212 -12.15 -6.82 2.81
C PHE A 212 -13.65 -6.58 2.81
N ASN A 213 -14.20 -6.20 3.97
CA ASN A 213 -15.62 -5.88 4.15
C ASN A 213 -15.81 -4.76 5.20
N GLN A 214 -15.11 -3.63 5.04
CA GLN A 214 -15.24 -2.49 5.95
C GLN A 214 -16.13 -1.40 5.35
N ASP A 215 -16.84 -0.66 6.19
CA ASP A 215 -17.67 0.46 5.77
C ASP A 215 -16.80 1.60 5.23
N ILE A 216 -17.02 1.95 3.96
CA ILE A 216 -16.36 3.08 3.26
C ILE A 216 -17.40 4.12 2.80
N SER A 217 -18.59 4.08 3.31
CA SER A 217 -19.70 4.97 2.93
C SER A 217 -19.44 6.43 3.33
N SER A 218 -18.63 6.64 4.37
CA SER A 218 -18.23 7.97 4.84
C SER A 218 -17.21 8.66 3.92
N TRP A 219 -16.61 7.95 2.97
CA TRP A 219 -15.59 8.51 2.10
C TRP A 219 -16.15 9.62 1.21
N ASN A 220 -15.47 10.77 1.19
CA ASN A 220 -15.75 11.83 0.24
C ASN A 220 -15.08 11.50 -1.11
N VAL A 221 -15.86 10.99 -2.06
CA VAL A 221 -15.38 10.58 -3.38
C VAL A 221 -15.55 11.65 -4.47
N SER A 222 -15.83 12.88 -4.09
CA SER A 222 -16.10 13.98 -5.04
C SER A 222 -14.93 14.31 -5.98
N SER A 223 -13.69 13.98 -5.61
CA SER A 223 -12.50 14.17 -6.46
C SER A 223 -12.12 12.93 -7.27
N VAL A 224 -12.74 11.79 -7.02
CA VAL A 224 -12.33 10.52 -7.65
C VAL A 224 -12.74 10.50 -9.12
N GLU A 225 -11.76 10.22 -9.99
CA GLU A 225 -11.91 10.14 -11.45
C GLU A 225 -12.02 8.71 -11.96
N ASP A 226 -11.41 7.74 -11.26
CA ASP A 226 -11.43 6.33 -11.68
C ASP A 226 -11.38 5.38 -10.48
N MET A 227 -12.41 4.51 -10.38
CA MET A 227 -12.55 3.38 -9.45
C MET A 227 -12.72 2.05 -10.20
N ASN A 228 -12.19 1.96 -11.44
CA ASN A 228 -12.32 0.76 -12.25
C ASN A 228 -11.76 -0.46 -11.51
N LEU A 229 -12.56 -1.56 -11.45
CA LEU A 229 -12.19 -2.80 -10.78
C LEU A 229 -11.89 -2.64 -9.27
N MET A 230 -12.35 -1.55 -8.62
CA MET A 230 -11.94 -1.18 -7.25
C MET A 230 -12.27 -2.27 -6.23
N LEU A 231 -13.49 -2.81 -6.29
CA LEU A 231 -14.02 -3.79 -5.34
C LEU A 231 -14.20 -5.19 -5.97
N ASP A 232 -13.78 -5.39 -7.23
CA ASP A 232 -14.01 -6.65 -7.93
C ASP A 232 -13.42 -7.83 -7.15
N ASN A 233 -14.27 -8.85 -6.93
CA ASN A 233 -13.92 -10.06 -6.20
C ASN A 233 -13.37 -9.82 -4.77
N SER A 234 -13.74 -8.72 -4.13
CA SER A 234 -13.56 -8.52 -2.69
C SER A 234 -14.69 -9.25 -1.92
N ASP A 235 -14.59 -9.30 -0.58
CA ASP A 235 -15.68 -9.84 0.28
C ASP A 235 -16.68 -8.75 0.70
N PHE A 236 -16.77 -7.67 -0.08
CA PHE A 236 -17.57 -6.51 0.25
C PHE A 236 -19.06 -6.86 0.26
N SER A 237 -19.73 -6.69 1.38
CA SER A 237 -21.12 -7.11 1.56
C SER A 237 -22.11 -6.23 0.81
N ILE A 238 -23.29 -6.78 0.49
CA ILE A 238 -24.42 -6.02 -0.08
C ILE A 238 -24.72 -4.79 0.77
N SER A 239 -24.80 -4.96 2.09
CA SER A 239 -25.10 -3.86 3.03
C SER A 239 -24.08 -2.72 2.95
N ASN A 240 -22.77 -3.02 2.96
CA ASN A 240 -21.73 -1.99 2.85
C ASN A 240 -21.76 -1.34 1.47
N TYR A 241 -22.06 -2.11 0.41
CA TYR A 241 -22.14 -1.58 -0.94
C TYR A 241 -23.35 -0.65 -1.11
N ASP A 242 -24.52 -1.04 -0.60
CA ASP A 242 -25.74 -0.23 -0.64
C ASP A 242 -25.53 1.12 0.07
N VAL A 243 -25.00 1.09 1.30
CA VAL A 243 -24.75 2.33 2.06
C VAL A 243 -23.71 3.22 1.36
N ALA A 244 -22.67 2.63 0.76
CA ALA A 244 -21.68 3.36 -0.03
C ALA A 244 -22.33 4.05 -1.25
N LEU A 245 -23.13 3.32 -2.05
CA LEU A 245 -23.84 3.88 -3.19
C LEU A 245 -24.78 5.02 -2.78
N ILE A 246 -25.55 4.84 -1.69
CA ILE A 246 -26.47 5.84 -1.16
C ILE A 246 -25.72 7.12 -0.79
N ASN A 247 -24.65 7.01 -0.03
CA ASN A 247 -23.92 8.19 0.43
C ASN A 247 -23.11 8.87 -0.69
N TRP A 248 -22.53 8.10 -1.61
CA TRP A 248 -21.78 8.66 -2.74
C TRP A 248 -22.69 9.37 -3.75
N SER A 249 -23.92 8.87 -3.97
CA SER A 249 -24.89 9.50 -4.86
C SER A 249 -25.35 10.89 -4.40
N GLN A 250 -25.17 11.23 -3.13
CA GLN A 250 -25.50 12.53 -2.55
C GLN A 250 -24.36 13.57 -2.64
N GLN A 251 -23.18 13.15 -3.13
CA GLN A 251 -22.01 14.01 -3.26
C GLN A 251 -21.95 14.67 -4.65
N ALA A 252 -21.16 15.75 -4.76
CA ALA A 252 -20.86 16.38 -6.05
C ALA A 252 -19.75 15.59 -6.77
N VAL A 253 -20.06 14.37 -7.19
CA VAL A 253 -19.09 13.43 -7.79
C VAL A 253 -18.67 13.83 -9.20
N GLN A 254 -17.49 13.35 -9.64
CA GLN A 254 -17.03 13.52 -11.01
C GLN A 254 -17.93 12.76 -12.00
N PRO A 255 -18.12 13.28 -13.21
CA PRO A 255 -18.84 12.57 -14.25
C PRO A 255 -18.04 11.39 -14.83
N GLU A 256 -18.75 10.42 -15.41
CA GLU A 256 -18.19 9.30 -16.18
C GLU A 256 -17.20 8.39 -15.41
N VAL A 257 -17.27 8.40 -14.07
CA VAL A 257 -16.43 7.53 -13.23
C VAL A 257 -16.78 6.07 -13.50
N LYS A 258 -15.74 5.23 -13.60
CA LYS A 258 -15.89 3.78 -13.67
C LYS A 258 -15.82 3.19 -12.26
N LEU A 259 -16.84 2.45 -11.83
CA LEU A 259 -16.85 1.71 -10.58
C LEU A 259 -16.91 0.21 -10.87
N GLY A 260 -15.89 -0.53 -10.44
CA GLY A 260 -15.89 -2.00 -10.49
C GLY A 260 -16.24 -2.58 -9.12
N ALA A 261 -17.23 -3.46 -9.11
CA ALA A 261 -17.77 -4.22 -7.97
C ALA A 261 -18.21 -5.61 -8.43
N LEU A 262 -17.47 -6.22 -9.38
CA LEU A 262 -17.80 -7.52 -9.93
C LEU A 262 -17.90 -8.59 -8.83
N GLY A 263 -19.04 -9.29 -8.79
CA GLY A 263 -19.33 -10.30 -7.77
C GLY A 263 -20.10 -9.75 -6.57
N ILE A 264 -20.36 -8.44 -6.49
CA ILE A 264 -21.12 -7.81 -5.41
C ILE A 264 -22.51 -7.44 -5.93
N ASN A 265 -23.55 -7.89 -5.23
CA ASN A 265 -24.93 -7.49 -5.49
C ASN A 265 -25.29 -6.20 -4.72
N TYR A 266 -26.39 -5.57 -5.13
CA TYR A 266 -27.00 -4.45 -4.40
C TYR A 266 -28.48 -4.73 -4.17
N CYS A 267 -29.10 -4.07 -3.18
CA CYS A 267 -30.53 -4.10 -2.91
C CYS A 267 -31.07 -2.70 -2.63
N ASP A 268 -30.87 -2.18 -1.42
CA ASP A 268 -31.38 -0.88 -0.99
C ASP A 268 -30.69 0.30 -1.69
N GLY A 269 -29.52 0.09 -2.24
CA GLY A 269 -28.75 1.04 -3.05
C GLY A 269 -29.22 1.23 -4.49
N ALA A 270 -30.31 0.54 -4.94
CA ALA A 270 -30.72 0.51 -6.33
C ALA A 270 -31.01 1.90 -6.94
N ASP A 271 -31.79 2.74 -6.23
CA ASP A 271 -32.11 4.10 -6.69
C ASP A 271 -30.87 5.01 -6.72
N ALA A 272 -30.00 4.88 -5.74
CA ALA A 272 -28.76 5.63 -5.66
C ALA A 272 -27.78 5.25 -6.79
N ARG A 273 -27.67 3.93 -7.04
CA ARG A 273 -26.89 3.40 -8.17
C ARG A 273 -27.39 3.95 -9.51
N GLN A 274 -28.73 3.92 -9.72
CA GLN A 274 -29.34 4.44 -10.95
C GLN A 274 -29.13 5.95 -11.08
N ASN A 275 -29.19 6.70 -9.97
CA ASN A 275 -28.88 8.14 -9.96
C ASN A 275 -27.45 8.43 -10.40
N LEU A 276 -26.46 7.68 -9.90
CA LEU A 276 -25.05 7.81 -10.33
C LEU A 276 -24.89 7.59 -11.84
N ILE A 277 -25.60 6.63 -12.41
CA ILE A 277 -25.58 6.33 -13.86
C ILE A 277 -26.29 7.43 -14.66
N ASP A 278 -27.52 7.76 -14.32
CA ASP A 278 -28.38 8.63 -15.15
C ASP A 278 -27.96 10.11 -15.03
N THR A 279 -27.54 10.54 -13.84
CA THR A 279 -27.24 11.96 -13.57
C THR A 279 -25.75 12.28 -13.80
N HIS A 280 -24.86 11.34 -13.46
CA HIS A 280 -23.42 11.58 -13.49
C HIS A 280 -22.69 10.75 -14.56
N GLY A 281 -23.40 9.88 -15.31
CA GLY A 281 -22.80 9.08 -16.39
C GLY A 281 -21.84 8.00 -15.90
N TRP A 282 -21.96 7.57 -14.64
CA TRP A 282 -21.07 6.51 -14.12
C TRP A 282 -21.26 5.20 -14.87
N VAL A 283 -20.15 4.47 -15.04
CA VAL A 283 -20.15 3.10 -15.58
C VAL A 283 -19.91 2.14 -14.42
N ILE A 284 -20.97 1.53 -13.92
CA ILE A 284 -20.94 0.62 -12.76
C ILE A 284 -21.02 -0.82 -13.23
N THR A 285 -20.04 -1.64 -12.86
CA THR A 285 -19.99 -3.08 -13.14
C THR A 285 -20.09 -3.85 -11.82
N ASP A 286 -21.25 -4.49 -11.57
CA ASP A 286 -21.53 -5.27 -10.36
C ASP A 286 -22.28 -6.56 -10.72
N ALA A 287 -22.73 -7.35 -9.72
CA ALA A 287 -23.46 -8.60 -9.93
C ALA A 287 -24.99 -8.39 -10.14
N GLY A 288 -25.47 -7.15 -10.01
CA GLY A 288 -26.88 -6.83 -10.21
C GLY A 288 -27.72 -6.85 -8.93
N LEU A 289 -29.05 -6.61 -9.11
CA LEU A 289 -30.00 -6.53 -8.00
C LEU A 289 -30.22 -7.92 -7.39
N ASP A 290 -30.03 -8.05 -6.08
CA ASP A 290 -30.40 -9.23 -5.30
C ASP A 290 -30.80 -8.84 -3.87
N CYS A 291 -32.10 -8.89 -3.55
CA CYS A 291 -32.67 -8.62 -2.23
C CYS A 291 -33.00 -9.91 -1.45
N SER A 292 -32.53 -11.06 -1.90
CA SER A 292 -32.86 -12.35 -1.25
C SER A 292 -32.29 -12.50 0.16
N THR A 293 -31.23 -11.73 0.48
CA THR A 293 -30.55 -11.72 1.79
C THR A 293 -30.90 -10.51 2.66
N ALA A 294 -31.82 -9.64 2.19
CA ALA A 294 -32.32 -8.52 3.00
C ALA A 294 -32.93 -9.06 4.31
N SER A 295 -32.56 -8.44 5.45
CA SER A 295 -32.93 -8.96 6.76
C SER A 295 -34.44 -8.98 6.96
N VAL A 296 -34.95 -9.94 7.75
CA VAL A 296 -36.39 -10.10 8.06
C VAL A 296 -36.99 -8.88 8.76
N GLU A 297 -36.14 -7.96 9.28
CA GLU A 297 -36.59 -6.71 9.91
C GLU A 297 -37.18 -5.73 8.90
N ASP A 298 -36.62 -5.66 7.65
CA ASP A 298 -37.10 -4.75 6.62
C ASP A 298 -38.42 -5.25 5.96
N GLN A 299 -38.64 -6.57 5.95
CA GLN A 299 -39.90 -7.14 5.41
C GLN A 299 -41.12 -6.85 6.28
N ASN A 300 -40.93 -6.52 7.56
CA ASN A 300 -42.05 -6.17 8.45
C ASN A 300 -42.52 -4.70 8.28
N GLN A 301 -41.76 -3.82 7.68
CA GLN A 301 -42.22 -2.46 7.36
C GLN A 301 -43.08 -2.40 6.08
N LEU A 302 -42.92 -3.34 5.15
CA LEU A 302 -43.67 -3.40 3.91
C LEU A 302 -45.08 -4.02 4.08
N ASN A 303 -45.41 -4.63 5.23
CA ASN A 303 -46.69 -5.30 5.49
C ASN A 303 -47.70 -4.49 6.32
N ILE A 304 -47.48 -3.21 6.55
CA ILE A 304 -48.46 -2.37 7.26
C ILE A 304 -48.93 -1.23 6.37
N THR A 305 -49.70 -1.54 5.33
CA THR A 305 -50.73 -0.62 4.80
C THR A 305 -51.65 -1.36 3.85
N ILE A 306 -52.51 -2.23 4.40
CA ILE A 306 -53.77 -2.61 3.76
C ILE A 306 -54.85 -2.66 4.84
N TYR A 307 -55.46 -1.52 5.09
CA TYR A 307 -56.88 -1.42 5.54
C TYR A 307 -57.46 -0.13 5.01
#